data_c3558017590c80b2613868cb5c2f3418
#
_entry.id   c3558017590c80b2613868cb5c2f3418
#
_cell.length_a   1.000
_cell.length_b   1.000
_cell.length_c   1.000
_cell.angle_alpha   90.00
_cell.angle_beta   90.00
_cell.angle_gamma   90.00
#
_symmetry.space_group_name_H-M   'P 1'
#
loop_
_entity.id
_entity.type
_entity.pdbx_description
1 polymer ?
#
loop_
_entity_poly.entity_id
_entity_poly.type
_entity_poly.pdbx_seq_one_letter_code
_entity_poly.pdbx_strand_id
1 'polypeptide(L)' 'EIYHLYATGDGTYFLSLIPPQEWNKEHIGTFQLNSDKKWVKQN' A
#
# COMPACT_ATOMS: atom_id res chain seq x y z
N GLU A 1 2.82 2.62 10.93
CA GLU A 1 2.60 1.35 10.26
C GLU A 1 2.88 1.46 8.77
N ILE A 2 3.23 0.34 8.18
CA ILE A 2 3.54 0.28 6.76
C ILE A 2 2.31 -0.20 6.00
N TYR A 3 1.94 0.54 4.98
CA TYR A 3 0.80 0.21 4.15
C TYR A 3 1.26 -0.07 2.73
N HIS A 4 0.59 -1.01 2.09
CA HIS A 4 0.86 -1.35 0.70
C HIS A 4 -0.32 -0.96 -0.15
N LEU A 5 -0.07 -0.28 -1.26
CA LEU A 5 -1.11 0.16 -2.17
C LEU A 5 -1.30 -0.87 -3.27
N TYR A 6 -2.52 -1.29 -3.47
CA TYR A 6 -2.87 -2.29 -4.47
C TYR A 6 -3.92 -1.77 -5.42
N ALA A 7 -3.89 -2.25 -6.64
CA ALA A 7 -4.92 -1.97 -7.63
C ALA A 7 -5.93 -3.12 -7.64
N THR A 8 -7.21 -2.75 -7.75
CA THR A 8 -8.27 -3.75 -7.73
C THR A 8 -8.59 -4.31 -9.11
N GLY A 9 -8.09 -3.65 -10.16
CA GLY A 9 -8.34 -4.11 -11.52
C GLY A 9 -9.51 -3.45 -12.20
N ASP A 10 -10.30 -2.69 -11.47
CA ASP A 10 -11.45 -1.98 -12.03
C ASP A 10 -11.25 -0.47 -12.03
N GLY A 11 -10.02 -0.03 -11.83
CA GLY A 11 -9.69 1.39 -11.86
C GLY A 11 -9.61 2.04 -10.49
N THR A 12 -9.77 1.26 -9.44
CA THR A 12 -9.66 1.78 -8.09
C THR A 12 -8.44 1.22 -7.36
N TYR A 13 -8.13 1.81 -6.22
CA TYR A 13 -6.97 1.40 -5.42
C TYR A 13 -7.38 1.30 -3.96
N PHE A 14 -6.60 0.54 -3.19
CA PHE A 14 -6.83 0.44 -1.76
C PHE A 14 -5.51 0.20 -1.03
N LEU A 15 -5.50 0.54 0.26
CA LEU A 15 -4.34 0.32 1.12
C LEU A 15 -4.58 -0.89 2.01
N SER A 16 -3.52 -1.65 2.23
CA SER A 16 -3.61 -2.86 3.03
C SER A 16 -2.31 -3.05 3.81
N LEU A 17 -2.40 -3.75 4.92
CA LEU A 17 -1.23 -4.12 5.70
C LEU A 17 -0.62 -5.43 5.23
N ILE A 18 -1.26 -6.09 4.30
CA ILE A 18 -0.78 -7.38 3.78
C ILE A 18 0.37 -7.13 2.82
N PRO A 19 1.55 -7.74 3.03
CA PRO A 19 2.69 -7.56 2.14
C PRO A 19 2.45 -8.24 0.79
N PRO A 20 3.11 -7.74 -0.28
CA PRO A 20 2.86 -8.27 -1.62
C PRO A 20 3.28 -9.72 -1.79
N GLN A 21 4.19 -10.23 -0.98
CA GLN A 21 4.61 -11.62 -1.07
C GLN A 21 3.55 -12.58 -0.54
N GLU A 22 2.58 -12.07 0.21
CA GLU A 22 1.50 -12.89 0.76
C GLU A 22 0.18 -12.66 0.08
N TRP A 23 0.14 -11.77 -0.91
CA TRP A 23 -1.11 -11.42 -1.56
C TRP A 23 -0.87 -11.26 -3.05
N ASN A 24 -1.62 -12.01 -3.84
CA ASN A 24 -1.46 -12.05 -5.28
C ASN A 24 -2.26 -10.94 -5.98
N LYS A 25 -2.11 -9.72 -5.49
CA LYS A 25 -2.74 -8.55 -6.07
C LYS A 25 -1.67 -7.67 -6.70
N GLU A 26 -2.10 -6.74 -7.56
CA GLU A 26 -1.16 -5.85 -8.20
C GLU A 26 -0.68 -4.80 -7.20
N HIS A 27 0.58 -4.90 -6.82
CA HIS A 27 1.19 -3.99 -5.85
C HIS A 27 1.69 -2.74 -6.56
N ILE A 28 1.19 -1.58 -6.14
CA ILE A 28 1.56 -0.30 -6.74
C ILE A 28 2.72 0.34 -6.01
N GLY A 29 2.69 0.33 -4.69
CA GLY A 29 3.75 0.95 -3.91
C GLY A 29 3.59 0.68 -2.44
N THR A 30 4.57 1.15 -1.67
CA THR A 30 4.58 0.99 -0.22
C THR A 30 4.69 2.37 0.42
N PHE A 31 3.87 2.61 1.43
CA PHE A 31 3.81 3.88 2.11
C PHE A 31 3.81 3.68 3.61
N GLN A 32 4.33 4.66 4.33
CA GLN A 32 4.31 4.66 5.78
C GLN A 32 3.60 5.91 6.27
N LEU A 33 2.67 5.73 7.20
CA LEU A 33 2.03 6.84 7.87
C LEU A 33 2.83 7.14 9.13
N ASN A 34 3.50 8.30 9.16
CA ASN A 34 4.35 8.61 10.29
C ASN A 34 3.54 9.25 11.42
N SER A 35 4.23 9.62 12.50
CA SER A 35 3.57 10.15 13.70
C SER A 35 2.92 11.51 13.45
N ASP A 36 3.34 12.22 12.42
CA ASP A 36 2.73 13.49 12.02
C ASP A 36 1.51 13.28 11.12
N LYS A 37 1.12 12.04 10.91
CA LYS A 37 0.00 11.66 10.04
C LYS A 37 0.23 12.06 8.61
N LYS A 38 1.47 11.97 8.18
CA LYS A 38 1.86 12.25 6.80
C LYS A 38 2.31 10.96 6.14
N TRP A 39 1.98 10.84 4.86
CA TRP A 39 2.36 9.68 4.09
C TRP A 39 3.76 9.84 3.53
N VAL A 40 4.58 8.84 3.76
CA VAL A 40 5.95 8.82 3.24
C VAL A 40 6.09 7.60 2.36
N LYS A 41 6.48 7.83 1.11
CA LYS A 41 6.66 6.72 0.17
C LYS A 41 7.94 5.98 0.53
N GLN A 42 7.82 4.67 0.71
CA GLN A 42 8.95 3.83 1.08
C GLN A 42 9.60 3.18 -0.12
N ASN A 43 8.88 3.13 -1.22
CA ASN A 43 9.40 2.41 -2.38
C ASN A 43 8.86 3.03 -3.65
#